data_8b28e36f4a3f8bbfb7263574ba2b9e12
#
_entry.id   8b28e36f4a3f8bbfb7263574ba2b9e12
#
_cell.length_a   1.000
_cell.length_b   1.000
_cell.length_c   1.000
_cell.angle_alpha   90.00
_cell.angle_beta   90.00
_cell.angle_gamma   90.00
#
_symmetry.space_group_name_H-M   'P 1'
#
loop_
_entity.id
_entity.type
_entity.pdbx_description
1 polymer ?
#
loop_
_entity_poly.entity_id
_entity_poly.type
_entity_poly.pdbx_seq_one_letter_code
_entity_poly.pdbx_strand_id
1 'polypeptide(L)'
;FHALQPEQRERMFAAEALGGDAARLNEERRARLAALDQLTAGDFAAVKRQIEILGEGFEPDEFLSQLEGEHRVKPEVRQRRGIGFVRN
;
A
#
# COMPACT_ATOMS: atom_id res chain seq x y z
N PHE A 1 3.61 11.74 11.66
CA PHE A 1 3.00 10.91 10.62
C PHE A 1 1.88 10.09 11.18
N HIS A 2 0.81 10.02 10.44
CA HIS A 2 -0.33 9.21 10.84
C HIS A 2 -0.65 8.22 9.74
N ALA A 3 -0.83 6.96 10.13
CA ALA A 3 -1.27 5.94 9.21
C ALA A 3 -2.67 6.29 8.71
N LEU A 4 -2.92 5.96 7.45
CA LEU A 4 -4.22 6.23 6.85
C LEU A 4 -5.27 5.29 7.46
N GLN A 5 -6.47 5.83 7.65
CA GLN A 5 -7.61 5.01 8.04
C GLN A 5 -8.02 4.10 6.88
N PRO A 6 -8.70 2.97 7.18
CA PRO A 6 -9.06 2.05 6.09
C PRO A 6 -9.80 2.70 4.94
N GLU A 7 -10.75 3.58 5.23
CA GLU A 7 -11.49 4.26 4.18
C GLU A 7 -10.60 5.16 3.36
N GLN A 8 -9.65 5.81 4.02
CA GLN A 8 -8.71 6.68 3.32
C GLN A 8 -7.79 5.89 2.40
N ARG A 9 -7.33 4.72 2.86
CA ARG A 9 -6.50 3.87 2.03
C ARG A 9 -7.23 3.43 0.78
N GLU A 10 -8.48 3.02 0.94
CA GLU A 10 -9.28 2.57 -0.20
C GLU A 10 -9.51 3.71 -1.18
N ARG A 11 -9.84 4.88 -0.65
CA ARG A 11 -10.09 6.03 -1.50
C ARG A 11 -8.84 6.45 -2.26
N MET A 12 -7.72 6.47 -1.56
CA MET A 12 -6.47 6.89 -2.19
C MET A 12 -6.01 5.87 -3.23
N PHE A 13 -6.17 4.59 -2.93
CA PHE A 13 -5.82 3.56 -3.89
C PHE A 13 -6.69 3.67 -5.14
N ALA A 14 -7.98 3.89 -4.96
CA ALA A 14 -8.87 4.03 -6.11
C ALA A 14 -8.46 5.24 -6.95
N ALA A 15 -8.13 6.36 -6.30
CA ALA A 15 -7.75 7.56 -7.02
C ALA A 15 -6.46 7.37 -7.80
N GLU A 16 -5.49 6.67 -7.22
CA GLU A 16 -4.17 6.58 -7.84
C GLU A 16 -4.02 5.37 -8.76
N ALA A 17 -4.69 4.27 -8.47
CA ALA A 17 -4.47 3.04 -9.21
C ALA A 17 -5.66 2.61 -10.05
N LEU A 18 -6.86 3.06 -9.73
CA LEU A 18 -8.07 2.64 -10.43
C LEU A 18 -8.72 3.77 -11.21
N GLY A 19 -8.00 4.86 -11.41
CA GLY A 19 -8.52 5.99 -12.16
C GLY A 19 -9.69 6.68 -11.48
N GLY A 20 -9.80 6.54 -10.17
CA GLY A 20 -10.90 7.14 -9.42
C GLY A 20 -12.15 6.29 -9.36
N ASP A 21 -12.10 5.09 -9.94
CA ASP A 21 -13.29 4.23 -10.01
C ASP A 21 -13.26 3.24 -8.86
N ALA A 22 -13.94 3.59 -7.77
CA ALA A 22 -13.98 2.74 -6.59
C ALA A 22 -14.68 1.40 -6.86
N ALA A 23 -15.48 1.31 -7.92
CA ALA A 23 -16.14 0.06 -8.24
C ALA A 23 -15.17 -1.03 -8.68
N ARG A 24 -13.96 -0.63 -9.06
CA ARG A 24 -12.92 -1.58 -9.46
C ARG A 24 -12.17 -2.14 -8.25
N LEU A 25 -12.46 -1.63 -7.06
CA LEU A 25 -11.84 -2.12 -5.83
C LEU A 25 -12.60 -3.35 -5.36
N ASN A 26 -12.13 -4.53 -5.77
CA ASN A 26 -12.79 -5.77 -5.42
C ASN A 26 -12.40 -6.22 -4.01
N GLU A 27 -12.99 -7.31 -3.56
CA GLU A 27 -12.78 -7.79 -2.19
C GLU A 27 -11.34 -8.20 -1.95
N GLU A 28 -10.70 -8.80 -2.94
CA GLU A 28 -9.32 -9.23 -2.79
C GLU A 28 -8.40 -8.03 -2.57
N ARG A 29 -8.57 -6.99 -3.39
CA ARG A 29 -7.76 -5.79 -3.24
C ARG A 29 -8.05 -5.10 -1.93
N ARG A 30 -9.32 -5.08 -1.54
CA ARG A 30 -9.70 -4.45 -0.28
C ARG A 30 -9.07 -5.17 0.91
N ALA A 31 -9.06 -6.49 0.87
CA ALA A 31 -8.45 -7.28 1.94
C ALA A 31 -6.95 -7.02 2.02
N ARG A 32 -6.27 -6.92 0.88
CA ARG A 32 -4.85 -6.64 0.86
C ARG A 32 -4.57 -5.25 1.43
N LEU A 33 -5.38 -4.26 1.06
CA LEU A 33 -5.22 -2.92 1.61
C LEU A 33 -5.47 -2.88 3.11
N ALA A 34 -6.45 -3.65 3.57
CA ALA A 34 -6.78 -3.66 4.98
C ALA A 34 -5.62 -4.14 5.84
N ALA A 35 -4.79 -5.01 5.28
CA ALA A 35 -3.61 -5.52 6.00
C ALA A 35 -2.49 -4.49 6.09
N LEU A 36 -2.55 -3.42 5.31
CA LEU A 36 -1.48 -2.41 5.25
C LEU A 36 -1.79 -1.25 6.19
N ASP A 37 -1.87 -1.56 7.46
CA ASP A 37 -2.41 -0.63 8.46
C ASP A 37 -1.43 0.49 8.85
N GLN A 38 -0.20 0.45 8.36
CA GLN A 38 0.78 1.49 8.65
C GLN A 38 1.09 2.38 7.46
N LEU A 39 0.32 2.26 6.38
CA LEU A 39 0.55 3.10 5.21
C LEU A 39 0.19 4.55 5.48
N THR A 40 0.96 5.45 4.88
CA THR A 40 0.71 6.88 4.93
C THR A 40 0.51 7.41 3.51
N ALA A 41 0.04 8.66 3.42
CA ALA A 41 -0.07 9.30 2.11
C ALA A 41 1.27 9.38 1.40
N GLY A 42 2.35 9.55 2.16
CA GLY A 42 3.69 9.58 1.56
C GLY A 42 4.08 8.27 0.89
N ASP A 43 3.61 7.15 1.43
CA ASP A 43 3.88 5.86 0.82
C ASP A 43 3.21 5.75 -0.54
N PHE A 44 1.97 6.21 -0.65
CA PHE A 44 1.28 6.22 -1.93
C PHE A 44 2.00 7.11 -2.94
N ALA A 45 2.46 8.27 -2.50
CA ALA A 45 3.18 9.19 -3.38
C ALA A 45 4.49 8.56 -3.85
N ALA A 46 5.19 7.87 -2.98
CA ALA A 46 6.45 7.23 -3.33
C ALA A 46 6.25 6.13 -4.37
N VAL A 47 5.23 5.31 -4.17
CA VAL A 47 4.94 4.25 -5.12
C VAL A 47 4.52 4.81 -6.47
N LYS A 48 3.68 5.83 -6.45
CA LYS A 48 3.25 6.47 -7.69
C LYS A 48 4.45 7.01 -8.46
N ARG A 49 5.38 7.65 -7.76
CA ARG A 49 6.56 8.19 -8.41
C ARG A 49 7.42 7.10 -9.02
N GLN A 50 7.59 5.98 -8.32
CA GLN A 50 8.37 4.88 -8.85
C GLN A 50 7.76 4.31 -10.11
N ILE A 51 6.44 4.17 -10.13
CA ILE A 51 5.74 3.65 -11.29
C ILE A 51 5.85 4.61 -12.47
N GLU A 52 5.76 5.92 -12.19
CA GLU A 52 5.88 6.91 -13.23
C GLU A 52 7.28 6.93 -13.85
N ILE A 53 8.30 6.67 -13.04
CA ILE A 53 9.67 6.63 -13.54
C ILE A 53 9.84 5.49 -14.54
N LEU A 54 9.14 4.39 -14.35
CA LEU A 54 9.21 3.27 -15.28
C LEU A 54 8.63 3.63 -16.65
N GLY A 55 7.80 4.65 -16.72
CA GLY A 55 7.35 5.20 -17.99
C GLY A 55 6.33 4.38 -18.72
N GLU A 56 5.77 3.36 -18.12
CA GLU A 56 4.79 2.51 -18.76
C GLU A 56 3.55 2.40 -17.89
N GLY A 57 2.44 1.99 -18.51
CA GLY A 57 1.25 1.74 -17.77
C GLY A 57 1.47 0.63 -16.73
N PHE A 58 0.62 0.57 -15.76
CA PHE A 58 0.74 -0.42 -14.71
C PHE A 58 -0.63 -1.00 -14.39
N GLU A 59 -0.62 -2.21 -13.85
CA GLU A 59 -1.83 -2.83 -13.37
C GLU A 59 -2.08 -2.41 -11.93
N PRO A 60 -3.36 -2.31 -11.53
CA PRO A 60 -3.65 -1.99 -10.13
C PRO A 60 -2.99 -2.93 -9.14
N ASP A 61 -2.89 -4.21 -9.47
CA ASP A 61 -2.26 -5.17 -8.57
C ASP A 61 -0.78 -4.90 -8.42
N GLU A 62 -0.15 -4.36 -9.45
CA GLU A 62 1.26 -3.99 -9.36
C GLU A 62 1.45 -2.83 -8.39
N PHE A 63 0.56 -1.84 -8.47
CA PHE A 63 0.60 -0.73 -7.52
C PHE A 63 0.45 -1.26 -6.10
N LEU A 64 -0.48 -2.17 -5.90
CA LEU A 64 -0.73 -2.75 -4.59
C LEU A 64 0.48 -3.54 -4.08
N SER A 65 1.14 -4.28 -4.97
CA SER A 65 2.34 -5.01 -4.59
C SER A 65 3.45 -4.08 -4.15
N GLN A 66 3.59 -2.93 -4.80
CA GLN A 66 4.58 -1.95 -4.41
C GLN A 66 4.23 -1.37 -3.03
N LEU A 67 2.96 -1.11 -2.77
CA LEU A 67 2.54 -0.64 -1.46
C LEU A 67 2.85 -1.67 -0.39
N GLU A 68 2.63 -2.93 -0.70
CA GLU A 68 2.94 -4.00 0.25
C GLU A 68 4.44 -4.02 0.55
N GLY A 69 5.25 -3.78 -0.46
CA GLY A 69 6.69 -3.71 -0.25
C GLY A 69 7.09 -2.56 0.65
N GLU A 70 6.49 -1.39 0.45
CA GLU A 70 6.78 -0.24 1.31
C GLU A 70 6.35 -0.51 2.74
N HIS A 71 5.18 -1.13 2.90
CA HIS A 71 4.67 -1.44 4.24
C HIS A 71 5.59 -2.42 4.96
N ARG A 72 6.11 -3.40 4.24
CA ARG A 72 6.90 -4.45 4.84
C ARG A 72 8.18 -3.93 5.48
N VAL A 73 8.75 -2.87 4.93
CA VAL A 73 10.02 -2.34 5.44
C VAL A 73 9.85 -1.33 6.54
N LYS A 74 8.62 -0.99 6.91
CA LYS A 74 8.41 0.00 7.97
C LYS A 74 8.85 -0.57 9.31
N PRO A 75 9.48 0.27 10.16
CA PRO A 75 9.94 -0.22 11.47
C PRO A 75 8.82 -0.83 12.30
N GLU A 76 7.63 -0.23 12.28
CA GLU A 76 6.52 -0.73 13.06
C GLU A 76 6.14 -2.15 12.67
N VAL A 77 6.15 -2.41 11.37
CA VAL A 77 5.80 -3.74 10.86
C VAL A 77 6.92 -4.72 11.15
N ARG A 78 8.15 -4.30 10.92
CA ARG A 78 9.31 -5.16 11.13
C ARG A 78 9.45 -5.55 12.59
N GLN A 79 9.15 -4.63 13.49
CA GLN A 79 9.22 -4.93 14.91
C GLN A 79 8.25 -6.03 15.30
N ARG A 80 7.03 -5.95 14.76
CA ARG A 80 6.03 -6.97 15.08
C ARG A 80 6.48 -8.34 14.61
N ARG A 81 7.10 -8.41 13.45
CA ARG A 81 7.52 -9.68 12.89
C ARG A 81 8.79 -10.18 13.54
N GLY A 82 9.68 -9.24 13.91
CA GLY A 82 10.97 -9.61 14.42
C GLY A 82 10.95 -10.14 15.83
N ILE A 83 9.93 -9.81 16.59
CA ILE A 83 9.88 -10.19 17.98
C ILE A 83 10.02 -11.69 18.14
N GLY A 84 9.42 -12.42 17.26
CA GLY A 84 9.37 -13.87 17.41
C GLY A 84 10.70 -14.56 17.25
N PHE A 85 11.65 -13.93 16.54
CA PHE A 85 12.88 -14.65 16.27
C PHE A 85 14.13 -13.90 16.71
N VAL A 86 13.97 -12.77 17.27
CA VAL A 86 15.14 -12.08 17.73
C VAL A 86 15.85 -12.89 18.78
N ARG A 87 15.29 -13.67 19.26
CA ARG A 87 15.82 -14.54 20.07
C ARG A 87 16.83 -15.35 19.64
N ASN A 88 17.19 -15.21 19.03
CA ASN A 88 18.03 -15.98 18.68
C ASN A 88 18.83 -16.19 18.86
#